data_0c96c2064fa633f519e64749decf7ef8
#
_entry.id   0c96c2064fa633f519e64749decf7ef8
#
_cell.length_a   1.000
_cell.length_b   1.000
_cell.length_c   1.000
_cell.angle_alpha   90.00
_cell.angle_beta   90.00
_cell.angle_gamma   90.00
#
_symmetry.space_group_name_H-M   'P 1'
#
loop_
_entity.id
_entity.type
_entity.pdbx_description
1 polymer ?
#
loop_
_entity_poly.entity_id
_entity_poly.type
_entity_poly.pdbx_seq_one_letter_code
_entity_poly.pdbx_strand_id
1 'polypeptide(L)'
;YDAYHSLSIEGFQVTPELVARIAAGNDPDNPSIREENNRLAAKGYSMAHEAVLQSIGKIFNGDLPGKTVESDLPYWYSELHKPFVQVGRLSMGDVAGYREKPVYIRGSSHVPPAPGLGVIDGMEAFHQALASEPEASVRAILGHFLFVYIHPFSDGNGRIGRFLMNAMLASGGYPWTILRVTRRQAYMDALEEASVARNIVPLTKFVGAEMAVDWSFELAEAARLQR
;
A
#
# COMPACT_ATOMS: atom_id res chain seq x y z
N TYR A 1 2.00 11.05 -8.43
CA TYR A 1 1.86 9.92 -9.36
C TYR A 1 1.58 8.61 -8.62
N ASP A 2 2.31 8.26 -7.58
CA ASP A 2 2.12 7.02 -6.84
C ASP A 2 0.67 6.86 -6.34
N ALA A 3 0.10 7.89 -5.70
CA ALA A 3 -1.28 7.90 -5.24
C ALA A 3 -2.28 7.62 -6.39
N TYR A 4 -2.09 8.25 -7.56
CA TYR A 4 -2.92 8.01 -8.74
C TYR A 4 -2.90 6.53 -9.14
N HIS A 5 -1.73 5.96 -9.34
CA HIS A 5 -1.58 4.57 -9.74
C HIS A 5 -2.10 3.60 -8.68
N SER A 6 -1.70 3.79 -7.43
CA SER A 6 -2.07 2.91 -6.33
C SER A 6 -3.58 2.90 -6.07
N LEU A 7 -4.25 4.06 -6.09
CA LEU A 7 -5.69 4.18 -5.93
C LEU A 7 -6.44 3.59 -7.14
N SER A 8 -5.94 3.85 -8.35
CA SER A 8 -6.57 3.33 -9.58
C SER A 8 -6.47 1.80 -9.69
N ILE A 9 -5.40 1.18 -9.18
CA ILE A 9 -5.28 -0.28 -9.05
C ILE A 9 -6.44 -0.84 -8.20
N GLU A 10 -6.83 -0.16 -7.14
CA GLU A 10 -7.94 -0.54 -6.25
C GLU A 10 -9.33 -0.17 -6.81
N GLY A 11 -9.38 0.51 -7.95
CA GLY A 11 -10.62 0.86 -8.64
C GLY A 11 -11.20 2.23 -8.27
N PHE A 12 -10.48 3.06 -7.51
CA PHE A 12 -10.83 4.45 -7.33
C PHE A 12 -10.64 5.22 -8.64
N GLN A 13 -11.57 6.11 -8.95
CA GLN A 13 -11.49 6.96 -10.14
C GLN A 13 -10.91 8.32 -9.74
N VAL A 14 -9.60 8.38 -9.72
CA VAL A 14 -8.82 9.57 -9.43
C VAL A 14 -8.02 10.01 -10.64
N THR A 15 -7.70 11.30 -10.74
CA THR A 15 -6.78 11.84 -11.74
C THR A 15 -5.53 12.39 -11.05
N PRO A 16 -4.39 12.52 -11.74
CA PRO A 16 -3.20 13.16 -11.17
C PRO A 16 -3.49 14.56 -10.64
N GLU A 17 -4.33 15.35 -11.33
CA GLU A 17 -4.71 16.70 -10.94
C GLU A 17 -5.54 16.72 -9.65
N LEU A 18 -6.49 15.79 -9.49
CA LEU A 18 -7.28 15.66 -8.26
C LEU A 18 -6.36 15.32 -7.07
N VAL A 19 -5.45 14.36 -7.27
CA VAL A 19 -4.48 13.98 -6.24
C VAL A 19 -3.58 15.15 -5.85
N ALA A 20 -3.08 15.91 -6.83
CA ALA A 20 -2.24 17.08 -6.58
C ALA A 20 -3.00 18.19 -5.82
N ARG A 21 -4.25 18.46 -6.20
CA ARG A 21 -5.11 19.45 -5.52
C ARG A 21 -5.35 19.08 -4.06
N ILE A 22 -5.67 17.81 -3.80
CA ILE A 22 -5.90 17.30 -2.44
C ILE A 22 -4.63 17.40 -1.59
N ALA A 23 -3.49 17.02 -2.15
CA ALA A 23 -2.19 17.13 -1.48
C ALA A 23 -1.82 18.59 -1.15
N ALA A 24 -2.28 19.55 -1.97
CA ALA A 24 -2.11 20.99 -1.72
C ALA A 24 -3.17 21.59 -0.75
N GLY A 25 -4.09 20.78 -0.21
CA GLY A 25 -5.15 21.22 0.70
C GLY A 25 -6.36 21.89 0.02
N ASN A 26 -6.45 21.83 -1.29
CA ASN A 26 -7.52 22.45 -2.10
C ASN A 26 -8.61 21.42 -2.41
N ASP A 27 -9.57 21.24 -1.50
CA ASP A 27 -10.69 20.31 -1.70
C ASP A 27 -11.71 20.88 -2.72
N PRO A 28 -12.28 20.05 -3.62
CA PRO A 28 -13.37 20.48 -4.49
C PRO A 28 -14.67 20.73 -3.72
N ASP A 29 -15.41 21.76 -4.10
CA ASP A 29 -16.70 22.10 -3.53
C ASP A 29 -17.80 21.15 -4.06
N ASN A 30 -18.69 20.70 -3.18
CA ASN A 30 -19.93 20.01 -3.47
C ASN A 30 -19.81 18.73 -4.37
N PRO A 31 -18.98 17.74 -4.02
CA PRO A 31 -18.79 16.54 -4.83
C PRO A 31 -20.00 15.60 -4.77
N SER A 32 -20.23 14.82 -5.84
CA SER A 32 -21.12 13.65 -5.80
C SER A 32 -20.58 12.61 -4.79
N ILE A 33 -21.43 11.67 -4.32
CA ILE A 33 -21.02 10.61 -3.36
C ILE A 33 -19.79 9.84 -3.87
N ARG A 34 -19.69 9.58 -5.17
CA ARG A 34 -18.57 8.86 -5.77
C ARG A 34 -17.30 9.71 -5.77
N GLU A 35 -17.42 10.97 -6.17
CA GLU A 35 -16.29 11.93 -6.13
C GLU A 35 -15.82 12.15 -4.71
N GLU A 36 -16.73 12.19 -3.75
CA GLU A 36 -16.38 12.29 -2.34
C GLU A 36 -15.60 11.05 -1.86
N ASN A 37 -16.00 9.83 -2.25
CA ASN A 37 -15.24 8.62 -1.92
C ASN A 37 -13.82 8.66 -2.52
N ASN A 38 -13.69 9.07 -3.77
CA ASN A 38 -12.39 9.21 -4.42
C ASN A 38 -11.51 10.26 -3.71
N ARG A 39 -12.13 11.39 -3.32
CA ARG A 39 -11.47 12.45 -2.57
C ARG A 39 -10.99 11.97 -1.20
N LEU A 40 -11.85 11.31 -0.43
CA LEU A 40 -11.48 10.75 0.88
C LEU A 40 -10.36 9.72 0.76
N ALA A 41 -10.42 8.86 -0.26
CA ALA A 41 -9.37 7.87 -0.53
C ALA A 41 -8.03 8.54 -0.88
N ALA A 42 -8.04 9.58 -1.71
CA ALA A 42 -6.82 10.32 -2.06
C ALA A 42 -6.24 11.06 -0.85
N LYS A 43 -7.10 11.65 0.00
CA LYS A 43 -6.67 12.30 1.25
C LYS A 43 -6.05 11.30 2.23
N GLY A 44 -6.72 10.15 2.45
CA GLY A 44 -6.19 9.09 3.30
C GLY A 44 -4.88 8.51 2.77
N TYR A 45 -4.76 8.35 1.45
CA TYR A 45 -3.51 7.93 0.84
C TYR A 45 -2.35 8.90 1.12
N SER A 46 -2.60 10.21 0.97
CA SER A 46 -1.60 11.25 1.27
C SER A 46 -1.16 11.22 2.74
N MET A 47 -2.11 11.07 3.67
CA MET A 47 -1.82 10.99 5.11
C MET A 47 -1.02 9.73 5.46
N ALA A 48 -1.41 8.58 4.92
CA ALA A 48 -0.66 7.32 5.11
C ALA A 48 0.74 7.39 4.48
N HIS A 49 0.88 7.98 3.29
CA HIS A 49 2.18 8.18 2.64
C HIS A 49 3.12 9.01 3.52
N GLU A 50 2.63 10.11 4.10
CA GLU A 50 3.41 10.92 5.05
C GLU A 50 3.86 10.11 6.27
N ALA A 51 2.98 9.30 6.85
CA ALA A 51 3.31 8.40 7.96
C ALA A 51 4.39 7.37 7.56
N VAL A 52 4.34 6.83 6.34
CA VAL A 52 5.36 5.92 5.81
C VAL A 52 6.70 6.62 5.63
N LEU A 53 6.72 7.87 5.13
CA LEU A 53 7.96 8.66 5.02
C LEU A 53 8.60 8.92 6.39
N GLN A 54 7.80 9.15 7.43
CA GLN A 54 8.31 9.28 8.81
C GLN A 54 8.95 7.98 9.28
N SER A 55 8.35 6.83 8.99
CA SER A 55 8.92 5.50 9.32
C SER A 55 10.22 5.24 8.55
N ILE A 56 10.29 5.61 7.27
CA ILE A 56 11.53 5.55 6.48
C ILE A 56 12.62 6.45 7.10
N GLY A 57 12.23 7.63 7.59
CA GLY A 57 13.15 8.51 8.33
C GLY A 57 13.74 7.86 9.59
N LYS A 58 12.92 7.12 10.36
CA LYS A 58 13.40 6.32 11.52
C LYS A 58 14.41 5.26 11.08
N ILE A 59 14.12 4.53 9.99
CA ILE A 59 15.01 3.51 9.43
C ILE A 59 16.36 4.11 9.01
N PHE A 60 16.35 5.27 8.35
CA PHE A 60 17.58 5.97 7.95
C PHE A 60 18.37 6.50 9.15
N ASN A 61 17.72 6.73 10.29
CA ASN A 61 18.36 7.09 11.54
C ASN A 61 18.86 5.88 12.36
N GLY A 62 18.72 4.66 11.83
CA GLY A 62 19.30 3.45 12.40
C GLY A 62 18.31 2.47 13.02
N ASP A 63 17.00 2.74 12.96
CA ASP A 63 16.00 1.79 13.42
C ASP A 63 15.95 0.54 12.51
N LEU A 64 15.69 -0.63 13.09
CA LEU A 64 15.58 -1.89 12.34
C LEU A 64 14.32 -1.88 11.45
N PRO A 65 14.45 -2.06 10.12
CA PRO A 65 13.34 -1.89 9.19
C PRO A 65 12.10 -2.73 9.52
N GLY A 66 12.29 -4.04 9.82
CA GLY A 66 11.18 -4.93 10.16
C GLY A 66 10.49 -4.56 11.47
N LYS A 67 11.24 -4.08 12.47
CA LYS A 67 10.67 -3.63 13.75
C LYS A 67 9.94 -2.29 13.61
N THR A 68 10.47 -1.40 12.80
CA THR A 68 9.78 -0.13 12.49
C THR A 68 8.43 -0.38 11.82
N VAL A 69 8.39 -1.30 10.84
CA VAL A 69 7.12 -1.68 10.20
C VAL A 69 6.16 -2.33 11.21
N GLU A 70 6.64 -3.25 12.05
CA GLU A 70 5.80 -3.90 13.08
C GLU A 70 5.10 -2.87 13.98
N SER A 71 5.84 -1.83 14.41
CA SER A 71 5.30 -0.77 15.28
C SER A 71 4.41 0.23 14.56
N ASP A 72 4.75 0.61 13.34
CA ASP A 72 4.15 1.76 12.65
C ASP A 72 3.02 1.39 11.68
N LEU A 73 2.93 0.13 11.24
CA LEU A 73 1.91 -0.35 10.29
C LEU A 73 0.48 -0.07 10.75
N PRO A 74 0.09 -0.24 12.04
CA PRO A 74 -1.24 0.15 12.50
C PRO A 74 -1.51 1.66 12.35
N TYR A 75 -0.48 2.50 12.51
CA TYR A 75 -0.59 3.94 12.32
C TYR A 75 -0.79 4.28 10.83
N TRP A 76 -0.04 3.65 9.90
CA TRP A 76 -0.25 3.83 8.46
C TRP A 76 -1.69 3.49 8.06
N TYR A 77 -2.20 2.38 8.60
CA TYR A 77 -3.57 1.93 8.33
C TYR A 77 -4.62 2.90 8.88
N SER A 78 -4.41 3.40 10.09
CA SER A 78 -5.26 4.42 10.70
C SER A 78 -5.31 5.70 9.86
N GLU A 79 -4.17 6.23 9.43
CA GLU A 79 -4.09 7.44 8.60
C GLU A 79 -4.75 7.24 7.22
N LEU A 80 -4.61 6.04 6.62
CA LEU A 80 -5.26 5.69 5.35
C LEU A 80 -6.78 5.83 5.40
N HIS A 81 -7.39 5.51 6.54
CA HIS A 81 -8.85 5.50 6.71
C HIS A 81 -9.39 6.69 7.50
N LYS A 82 -8.54 7.50 8.09
CA LYS A 82 -8.90 8.66 8.92
C LYS A 82 -9.91 9.62 8.26
N PRO A 83 -9.82 9.98 6.97
CA PRO A 83 -10.84 10.83 6.34
C PRO A 83 -12.23 10.19 6.33
N PHE A 84 -12.34 8.88 6.16
CA PHE A 84 -13.62 8.16 6.21
C PHE A 84 -14.21 8.12 7.63
N VAL A 85 -13.36 7.99 8.64
CA VAL A 85 -13.77 8.07 10.06
C VAL A 85 -14.25 9.47 10.40
N GLN A 86 -13.53 10.52 9.96
CA GLN A 86 -13.87 11.91 10.22
C GLN A 86 -15.25 12.32 9.69
N VAL A 87 -15.69 11.74 8.57
CA VAL A 87 -17.01 12.00 7.98
C VAL A 87 -18.08 10.99 8.43
N GLY A 88 -17.75 10.09 9.38
CA GLY A 88 -18.69 9.12 9.94
C GLY A 88 -19.06 7.94 9.00
N ARG A 89 -18.27 7.70 7.94
CA ARG A 89 -18.47 6.54 7.05
C ARG A 89 -17.86 5.25 7.59
N LEU A 90 -16.86 5.37 8.44
CA LEU A 90 -16.26 4.30 9.21
C LEU A 90 -16.26 4.71 10.68
N SER A 91 -16.34 3.73 11.58
CA SER A 91 -16.10 3.94 13.01
C SER A 91 -14.62 3.72 13.33
N MET A 92 -14.17 4.19 14.48
CA MET A 92 -12.82 3.89 14.97
C MET A 92 -12.62 2.37 15.16
N GLY A 93 -13.68 1.63 15.51
CA GLY A 93 -13.64 0.17 15.64
C GLY A 93 -13.39 -0.55 14.29
N ASP A 94 -13.89 0.00 13.18
CA ASP A 94 -13.70 -0.59 11.85
C ASP A 94 -12.24 -0.52 11.38
N VAL A 95 -11.45 0.39 11.95
CA VAL A 95 -10.03 0.60 11.60
C VAL A 95 -9.08 0.19 12.72
N ALA A 96 -9.59 -0.36 13.81
CA ALA A 96 -8.80 -0.83 14.94
C ALA A 96 -8.50 -2.33 14.82
N GLY A 97 -7.22 -2.68 14.70
CA GLY A 97 -6.79 -4.07 14.68
C GLY A 97 -7.03 -4.80 13.35
N TYR A 98 -6.90 -6.12 13.40
CA TYR A 98 -7.10 -6.98 12.25
C TYR A 98 -8.57 -7.32 12.05
N ARG A 99 -8.92 -7.76 10.83
CA ARG A 99 -10.30 -8.14 10.48
C ARG A 99 -10.84 -9.29 11.34
N GLU A 100 -12.10 -9.17 11.70
CA GLU A 100 -12.85 -10.18 12.42
C GLU A 100 -13.80 -10.99 11.51
N LYS A 101 -13.87 -10.63 10.22
CA LYS A 101 -14.72 -11.29 9.22
C LYS A 101 -13.90 -11.90 8.10
N PRO A 102 -14.40 -13.00 7.49
CA PRO A 102 -13.80 -13.53 6.26
C PRO A 102 -13.81 -12.46 5.15
N VAL A 103 -12.75 -12.48 4.33
CA VAL A 103 -12.65 -11.64 3.13
C VAL A 103 -12.32 -12.51 1.94
N TYR A 104 -12.74 -12.05 0.76
CA TYR A 104 -12.43 -12.69 -0.53
C TYR A 104 -11.78 -11.67 -1.43
N ILE A 105 -10.73 -12.09 -2.12
CA ILE A 105 -10.00 -11.23 -3.05
C ILE A 105 -10.67 -11.37 -4.43
N ARG A 106 -11.21 -10.27 -4.93
CA ARG A 106 -11.89 -10.27 -6.24
C ARG A 106 -10.95 -10.73 -7.34
N GLY A 107 -11.36 -11.77 -8.08
CA GLY A 107 -10.60 -12.29 -9.22
C GLY A 107 -9.43 -13.21 -8.83
N SER A 108 -9.33 -13.60 -7.57
CA SER A 108 -8.35 -14.57 -7.08
C SER A 108 -9.04 -15.84 -6.59
N SER A 109 -8.40 -16.99 -6.77
CA SER A 109 -8.78 -18.27 -6.15
C SER A 109 -8.12 -18.46 -4.78
N HIS A 110 -7.19 -17.60 -4.40
CA HIS A 110 -6.62 -17.59 -3.07
C HIS A 110 -7.66 -17.19 -2.01
N VAL A 111 -7.74 -17.99 -0.95
CA VAL A 111 -8.56 -17.71 0.23
C VAL A 111 -7.63 -17.30 1.37
N PRO A 112 -7.69 -16.03 1.82
CA PRO A 112 -6.88 -15.58 2.95
C PRO A 112 -7.15 -16.37 4.23
N PRO A 113 -6.21 -16.43 5.18
CA PRO A 113 -6.38 -17.11 6.46
C PRO A 113 -7.69 -16.75 7.17
N ALA A 114 -8.22 -17.67 7.97
CA ALA A 114 -9.42 -17.43 8.75
C ALA A 114 -9.24 -16.21 9.68
N PRO A 115 -10.28 -15.39 9.91
CA PRO A 115 -10.20 -14.25 10.81
C PRO A 115 -9.91 -14.71 12.25
N GLY A 116 -9.49 -13.79 13.10
CA GLY A 116 -9.06 -14.09 14.46
C GLY A 116 -7.67 -14.74 14.48
N LEU A 117 -7.54 -15.92 15.09
CA LEU A 117 -6.24 -16.57 15.29
C LEU A 117 -5.46 -16.79 13.99
N GLY A 118 -6.12 -17.17 12.90
CA GLY A 118 -5.41 -17.39 11.62
C GLY A 118 -4.72 -16.13 11.08
N VAL A 119 -5.35 -14.96 11.26
CA VAL A 119 -4.73 -13.68 10.89
C VAL A 119 -3.67 -13.27 11.91
N ILE A 120 -3.93 -13.44 13.20
CA ILE A 120 -3.00 -13.07 14.28
C ILE A 120 -1.70 -13.86 14.13
N ASP A 121 -1.77 -15.18 14.05
CA ASP A 121 -0.62 -16.06 13.90
C ASP A 121 0.14 -15.77 12.59
N GLY A 122 -0.62 -15.53 11.51
CA GLY A 122 -0.04 -15.15 10.22
C GLY A 122 0.74 -13.83 10.29
N MET A 123 0.21 -12.81 10.96
CA MET A 123 0.90 -11.52 11.13
C MET A 123 2.07 -11.61 12.10
N GLU A 124 2.00 -12.43 13.15
CA GLU A 124 3.15 -12.68 14.03
C GLU A 124 4.30 -13.32 13.25
N ALA A 125 4.03 -14.38 12.50
CA ALA A 125 5.03 -15.03 11.65
C ALA A 125 5.59 -14.07 10.58
N PHE A 126 4.72 -13.24 9.99
CA PHE A 126 5.12 -12.19 9.04
C PHE A 126 6.10 -11.19 9.66
N HIS A 127 5.81 -10.64 10.83
CA HIS A 127 6.68 -9.68 11.50
C HIS A 127 8.02 -10.30 11.89
N GLN A 128 8.03 -11.56 12.37
CA GLN A 128 9.25 -12.30 12.68
C GLN A 128 10.12 -12.49 11.43
N ALA A 129 9.51 -12.92 10.31
CA ALA A 129 10.21 -13.10 9.04
C ALA A 129 10.79 -11.77 8.52
N LEU A 130 9.99 -10.69 8.55
CA LEU A 130 10.42 -9.38 8.09
C LEU A 130 11.57 -8.81 8.94
N ALA A 131 11.57 -9.07 10.26
CA ALA A 131 12.61 -8.61 11.17
C ALA A 131 13.90 -9.41 11.03
N SER A 132 13.83 -10.69 10.65
CA SER A 132 14.99 -11.58 10.53
C SER A 132 15.65 -11.58 9.16
N GLU A 133 14.96 -11.14 8.12
CA GLU A 133 15.49 -11.13 6.74
C GLU A 133 16.48 -9.96 6.55
N PRO A 134 17.78 -10.23 6.24
CA PRO A 134 18.79 -9.20 6.07
C PRO A 134 18.67 -8.43 4.75
N GLU A 135 18.22 -9.08 3.67
CA GLU A 135 18.21 -8.53 2.33
C GLU A 135 16.98 -7.65 2.07
N ALA A 136 17.20 -6.35 1.84
CA ALA A 136 16.12 -5.38 1.64
C ALA A 136 15.20 -5.72 0.45
N SER A 137 15.77 -6.21 -0.66
CA SER A 137 15.00 -6.63 -1.84
C SER A 137 14.10 -7.83 -1.54
N VAL A 138 14.58 -8.78 -0.72
CA VAL A 138 13.80 -9.94 -0.27
C VAL A 138 12.69 -9.49 0.68
N ARG A 139 13.01 -8.62 1.67
CA ARG A 139 12.00 -8.01 2.55
C ARG A 139 10.91 -7.31 1.75
N ALA A 140 11.29 -6.57 0.71
CA ALA A 140 10.33 -5.83 -0.12
C ALA A 140 9.37 -6.75 -0.88
N ILE A 141 9.90 -7.74 -1.59
CA ILE A 141 9.10 -8.63 -2.44
C ILE A 141 8.29 -9.61 -1.60
N LEU A 142 8.93 -10.33 -0.69
CA LEU A 142 8.24 -11.32 0.16
C LEU A 142 7.36 -10.63 1.20
N GLY A 143 7.80 -9.51 1.76
CA GLY A 143 6.97 -8.73 2.69
C GLY A 143 5.70 -8.23 2.04
N HIS A 144 5.79 -7.64 0.84
CA HIS A 144 4.62 -7.25 0.07
C HIS A 144 3.69 -8.44 -0.21
N PHE A 145 4.24 -9.54 -0.75
CA PHE A 145 3.48 -10.74 -1.08
C PHE A 145 2.80 -11.33 0.16
N LEU A 146 3.53 -11.61 1.24
CA LEU A 146 3.00 -12.24 2.44
C LEU A 146 1.92 -11.37 3.10
N PHE A 147 2.11 -10.06 3.12
CA PHE A 147 1.11 -9.13 3.66
C PHE A 147 -0.21 -9.19 2.88
N VAL A 148 -0.17 -9.13 1.54
CA VAL A 148 -1.39 -9.21 0.72
C VAL A 148 -1.97 -10.62 0.71
N TYR A 149 -1.16 -11.67 0.91
CA TYR A 149 -1.60 -13.05 1.07
C TYR A 149 -2.38 -13.24 2.38
N ILE A 150 -1.89 -12.74 3.50
CA ILE A 150 -2.57 -12.80 4.80
C ILE A 150 -3.82 -11.94 4.78
N HIS A 151 -3.76 -10.81 4.09
CA HIS A 151 -4.88 -9.86 3.95
C HIS A 151 -5.46 -9.45 5.30
N PRO A 152 -4.65 -8.86 6.21
CA PRO A 152 -5.02 -8.75 7.62
C PRO A 152 -6.15 -7.77 7.92
N PHE A 153 -6.45 -6.82 7.03
CA PHE A 153 -7.46 -5.81 7.23
C PHE A 153 -8.72 -6.06 6.40
N SER A 154 -9.81 -5.38 6.74
CA SER A 154 -11.07 -5.47 5.99
C SER A 154 -10.99 -4.80 4.62
N ASP A 155 -10.21 -3.73 4.48
CA ASP A 155 -9.93 -3.00 3.24
C ASP A 155 -8.51 -2.39 3.30
N GLY A 156 -8.00 -1.92 2.16
CA GLY A 156 -6.73 -1.18 2.11
C GLY A 156 -5.46 -2.03 2.10
N ASN A 157 -5.56 -3.37 2.13
CA ASN A 157 -4.39 -4.25 2.17
C ASN A 157 -3.44 -4.04 0.98
N GLY A 158 -3.96 -3.83 -0.22
CA GLY A 158 -3.12 -3.58 -1.39
C GLY A 158 -2.33 -2.27 -1.28
N ARG A 159 -2.97 -1.19 -0.79
CA ARG A 159 -2.32 0.12 -0.59
C ARG A 159 -1.23 0.04 0.48
N ILE A 160 -1.55 -0.53 1.64
CA ILE A 160 -0.57 -0.75 2.73
C ILE A 160 0.55 -1.68 2.28
N GLY A 161 0.26 -2.75 1.54
CA GLY A 161 1.27 -3.67 0.99
C GLY A 161 2.26 -2.97 0.05
N ARG A 162 1.79 -2.03 -0.79
CA ARG A 162 2.68 -1.22 -1.65
C ARG A 162 3.51 -0.22 -0.85
N PHE A 163 2.98 0.38 0.21
CA PHE A 163 3.77 1.20 1.15
C PHE A 163 4.84 0.37 1.86
N LEU A 164 4.48 -0.81 2.36
CA LEU A 164 5.42 -1.74 2.98
C LEU A 164 6.57 -2.10 2.02
N MET A 165 6.25 -2.47 0.77
CA MET A 165 7.24 -2.75 -0.26
C MET A 165 8.23 -1.59 -0.41
N ASN A 166 7.70 -0.37 -0.53
CA ASN A 166 8.52 0.82 -0.72
C ASN A 166 9.35 1.18 0.52
N ALA A 167 8.82 1.01 1.73
CA ALA A 167 9.59 1.20 2.95
C ALA A 167 10.77 0.21 3.06
N MET A 168 10.55 -1.05 2.64
CA MET A 168 11.60 -2.07 2.61
C MET A 168 12.61 -1.81 1.48
N LEU A 169 12.18 -1.36 0.29
CA LEU A 169 13.08 -0.93 -0.78
C LEU A 169 13.97 0.24 -0.31
N ALA A 170 13.38 1.27 0.29
CA ALA A 170 14.10 2.42 0.81
C ALA A 170 15.15 2.02 1.86
N SER A 171 14.87 1.03 2.72
CA SER A 171 15.81 0.52 3.72
C SER A 171 17.09 -0.06 3.13
N GLY A 172 17.07 -0.45 1.85
CA GLY A 172 18.22 -0.94 1.09
C GLY A 172 18.81 0.09 0.13
N GLY A 173 18.33 1.35 0.17
CA GLY A 173 18.78 2.41 -0.73
C GLY A 173 18.18 2.33 -2.14
N TYR A 174 17.15 1.51 -2.36
CA TYR A 174 16.44 1.45 -3.62
C TYR A 174 15.46 2.62 -3.76
N PRO A 175 15.17 3.07 -4.99
CA PRO A 175 14.21 4.15 -5.23
C PRO A 175 12.79 3.71 -4.90
N TRP A 176 11.93 4.70 -4.62
CA TRP A 176 10.49 4.49 -4.53
C TRP A 176 9.95 3.94 -5.85
N THR A 177 9.24 2.83 -5.78
CA THR A 177 8.75 2.09 -6.95
C THR A 177 7.25 2.24 -7.09
N ILE A 178 6.81 2.76 -8.23
CA ILE A 178 5.39 2.95 -8.56
C ILE A 178 4.92 1.78 -9.42
N LEU A 179 3.93 1.01 -8.93
CA LEU A 179 3.30 -0.02 -9.74
C LEU A 179 2.24 0.63 -10.65
N ARG A 180 2.46 0.58 -11.97
CA ARG A 180 1.62 1.30 -12.93
C ARG A 180 0.24 0.64 -13.10
N VAL A 181 -0.82 1.44 -13.03
CA VAL A 181 -2.20 0.97 -13.25
C VAL A 181 -2.40 0.35 -14.64
N THR A 182 -1.67 0.82 -15.65
CA THR A 182 -1.69 0.25 -17.01
C THR A 182 -1.20 -1.21 -17.06
N ARG A 183 -0.45 -1.64 -16.04
CA ARG A 183 0.05 -3.01 -15.87
C ARG A 183 -0.67 -3.78 -14.76
N ARG A 184 -1.83 -3.26 -14.31
CA ARG A 184 -2.60 -3.86 -13.22
C ARG A 184 -2.87 -5.36 -13.42
N GLN A 185 -3.26 -5.78 -14.64
CA GLN A 185 -3.55 -7.19 -14.89
C GLN A 185 -2.31 -8.07 -14.66
N ALA A 186 -1.17 -7.69 -15.22
CA ALA A 186 0.08 -8.43 -15.02
C ALA A 186 0.50 -8.51 -13.53
N TYR A 187 0.23 -7.45 -12.76
CA TYR A 187 0.45 -7.44 -11.32
C TYR A 187 -0.47 -8.43 -10.58
N MET A 188 -1.77 -8.45 -10.92
CA MET A 188 -2.72 -9.38 -10.31
C MET A 188 -2.41 -10.83 -10.68
N ASP A 189 -2.05 -11.11 -11.94
CA ASP A 189 -1.65 -12.43 -12.39
C ASP A 189 -0.39 -12.93 -11.67
N ALA A 190 0.58 -12.03 -11.44
CA ALA A 190 1.80 -12.36 -10.70
C ALA A 190 1.53 -12.65 -9.21
N LEU A 191 0.58 -11.95 -8.59
CA LEU A 191 0.13 -12.24 -7.23
C LEU A 191 -0.63 -13.57 -7.15
N GLU A 192 -1.47 -13.87 -8.14
CA GLU A 192 -2.21 -15.15 -8.23
C GLU A 192 -1.24 -16.33 -8.37
N GLU A 193 -0.24 -16.23 -9.26
CA GLU A 193 0.82 -17.22 -9.40
C GLU A 193 1.57 -17.45 -8.08
N ALA A 194 1.90 -16.38 -7.37
CA ALA A 194 2.56 -16.48 -6.08
C ALA A 194 1.66 -17.14 -5.01
N SER A 195 0.37 -16.78 -4.99
CA SER A 195 -0.56 -17.23 -3.96
C SER A 195 -1.04 -18.68 -4.17
N VAL A 196 -1.32 -19.06 -5.40
CA VAL A 196 -1.96 -20.33 -5.75
C VAL A 196 -0.93 -21.36 -6.23
N ALA A 197 -0.06 -20.97 -7.17
CA ALA A 197 0.98 -21.85 -7.71
C ALA A 197 2.27 -21.87 -6.86
N ARG A 198 2.36 -21.03 -5.80
CA ARG A 198 3.55 -20.89 -4.95
C ARG A 198 4.80 -20.50 -5.74
N ASN A 199 4.62 -19.72 -6.80
CA ASN A 199 5.69 -19.26 -7.67
C ASN A 199 5.84 -17.75 -7.58
N ILE A 200 6.81 -17.28 -6.79
CA ILE A 200 7.09 -15.86 -6.56
C ILE A 200 7.83 -15.18 -7.72
N VAL A 201 8.39 -15.97 -8.67
CA VAL A 201 9.25 -15.44 -9.73
C VAL A 201 8.56 -14.41 -10.62
N PRO A 202 7.29 -14.60 -11.07
CA PRO A 202 6.59 -13.57 -11.84
C PRO A 202 6.44 -12.25 -11.10
N LEU A 203 6.13 -12.26 -9.80
CA LEU A 203 6.01 -11.05 -8.99
C LEU A 203 7.36 -10.33 -8.84
N THR A 204 8.44 -11.08 -8.59
CA THR A 204 9.80 -10.52 -8.51
C THR A 204 10.19 -9.85 -9.83
N LYS A 205 9.95 -10.50 -10.97
CA LYS A 205 10.22 -9.93 -12.30
C LYS A 205 9.36 -8.70 -12.58
N PHE A 206 8.08 -8.73 -12.17
CA PHE A 206 7.17 -7.60 -12.33
C PHE A 206 7.67 -6.38 -11.56
N VAL A 207 7.94 -6.52 -10.27
CA VAL A 207 8.43 -5.41 -9.44
C VAL A 207 9.78 -4.89 -9.95
N GLY A 208 10.71 -5.79 -10.31
CA GLY A 208 12.00 -5.39 -10.89
C GLY A 208 11.85 -4.59 -12.20
N ALA A 209 10.86 -4.92 -13.03
CA ALA A 209 10.56 -4.14 -14.24
C ALA A 209 9.95 -2.77 -13.93
N GLU A 210 9.12 -2.65 -12.88
CA GLU A 210 8.60 -1.35 -12.44
C GLU A 210 9.68 -0.48 -11.77
N MET A 211 10.64 -1.07 -11.06
CA MET A 211 11.80 -0.35 -10.51
C MET A 211 12.69 0.27 -11.58
N ALA A 212 12.74 -0.31 -12.77
CA ALA A 212 13.57 0.17 -13.89
C ALA A 212 12.90 1.28 -14.73
N VAL A 213 11.67 1.70 -14.39
CA VAL A 213 10.95 2.75 -15.12
C VAL A 213 11.59 4.11 -14.83
N ASP A 214 11.92 4.84 -15.88
CA ASP A 214 12.38 6.23 -15.76
C ASP A 214 11.16 7.17 -15.65
N TRP A 215 11.01 7.80 -14.50
CA TRP A 215 9.95 8.75 -14.20
C TRP A 215 10.37 10.22 -14.36
N SER A 216 11.57 10.48 -14.92
CA SER A 216 12.13 11.83 -15.00
C SER A 216 11.26 12.79 -15.81
N PHE A 217 10.64 12.32 -16.89
CA PHE A 217 9.76 13.13 -17.73
C PHE A 217 8.47 13.52 -17.00
N GLU A 218 7.76 12.54 -16.46
CA GLU A 218 6.49 12.74 -15.73
C GLU A 218 6.65 13.60 -14.48
N LEU A 219 7.77 13.44 -13.78
CA LEU A 219 8.09 14.28 -12.61
C LEU A 219 8.42 15.72 -13.00
N ALA A 220 9.11 15.92 -14.12
CA ALA A 220 9.40 17.27 -14.64
C ALA A 220 8.11 17.97 -15.10
N GLU A 221 7.19 17.26 -15.73
CA GLU A 221 5.90 17.80 -16.15
C GLU A 221 5.03 18.16 -14.93
N ALA A 222 4.95 17.30 -13.91
CA ALA A 222 4.24 17.58 -12.67
C ALA A 222 4.79 18.83 -11.96
N ALA A 223 6.10 19.01 -11.92
CA ALA A 223 6.73 20.18 -11.33
C ALA A 223 6.43 21.49 -12.09
N ARG A 224 6.13 21.42 -13.39
CA ARG A 224 5.68 22.58 -14.19
C ARG A 224 4.25 22.98 -13.90
N LEU A 225 3.37 22.03 -13.60
CA LEU A 225 1.96 22.27 -13.30
C LEU A 225 1.71 22.83 -11.87
N GLN A 226 2.74 22.79 -11.02
CA GLN A 226 2.70 23.33 -9.65
C GLN A 226 3.24 24.76 -9.53
N ARG A 227 3.68 25.36 -10.63
CA ARG A 227 4.14 26.77 -10.70
C ARG A 227 3.07 27.67 -11.31
#